data_69e4e9249812a984b1e382d6de8a3987
#
_entry.id   69e4e9249812a984b1e382d6de8a3987
#
_cell.length_a   1.000
_cell.length_b   1.000
_cell.length_c   1.000
_cell.angle_alpha   90.00
_cell.angle_beta   90.00
_cell.angle_gamma   90.00
#
_symmetry.space_group_name_H-M   'P 1'
#
loop_
_entity.id
_entity.type
_entity.pdbx_description
1 polymer ?
#
loop_
_entity_poly.entity_id
_entity_poly.type
_entity_poly.pdbx_seq_one_letter_code
_entity_poly.pdbx_strand_id
1 'polypeptide(L)'
;DFLKETFNLKQVLWLKHGYLAGCKDICPYGDAIFTRPNLVKDWDPCTDCGLCVSACRSGCIVPSPEQVQRDTSLADTDNDTLWLGCEKSTRKNTAVRACVASFSWETLAYLALNKKLVLDLTPCGECENDVCAAQLRKELTRLVEFLGPQLFESRVTLAYEQDEAPYHVQELSRREMFSHMTEGSRAGTKKLLQMLPGLRSEEDSGVDFRLLLHQRTKQLKAAMETPLKYGYHLPNFTDKCFGCGKCEKACRAGALKLEDMPDGQTRVVITPWKCSECGVCVAACSNSGIDGMKLRQLTTLGPVSVYKCSKTLCADCGKPIAPNSSEGICSVCRIKRRTKQRQ
;
A
#
# COMPACT_ATOMS: atom_id res chain seq x y z
N ASP A 1 3.20 1.54 -23.10
CA ASP A 1 4.18 2.44 -22.45
C ASP A 1 3.83 2.84 -21.01
N PHE A 2 2.62 2.52 -20.55
CA PHE A 2 2.10 2.83 -19.22
C PHE A 2 3.05 2.42 -18.07
N LEU A 3 3.62 1.20 -18.08
CA LEU A 3 4.51 0.71 -17.04
C LEU A 3 5.95 1.23 -17.18
N LYS A 4 6.36 1.68 -18.37
CA LYS A 4 7.71 2.23 -18.59
C LYS A 4 7.93 3.53 -17.82
N GLU A 5 6.89 4.36 -17.70
CA GLU A 5 6.96 5.66 -17.02
C GLU A 5 6.76 5.56 -15.49
N THR A 6 6.25 4.42 -15.00
CA THR A 6 5.87 4.25 -13.59
C THR A 6 6.92 3.55 -12.74
N PHE A 7 8.06 3.19 -13.32
CA PHE A 7 9.08 2.41 -12.66
C PHE A 7 10.10 3.26 -11.91
N ASN A 8 10.13 3.17 -10.60
CA ASN A 8 11.09 3.88 -9.76
C ASN A 8 12.36 3.06 -9.52
N LEU A 9 13.40 3.29 -10.33
CA LEU A 9 14.68 2.57 -10.27
C LEU A 9 15.38 2.67 -8.91
N LYS A 10 15.24 3.78 -8.19
CA LYS A 10 15.86 3.96 -6.86
C LYS A 10 15.26 2.99 -5.83
N GLN A 11 13.96 2.71 -5.91
CA GLN A 11 13.29 1.76 -5.03
C GLN A 11 13.63 0.32 -5.38
N VAL A 12 13.81 0.00 -6.67
CA VAL A 12 14.22 -1.33 -7.15
C VAL A 12 15.62 -1.70 -6.72
N LEU A 13 16.57 -0.80 -6.84
CA LEU A 13 17.95 -1.02 -6.40
C LEU A 13 18.07 -1.38 -4.92
N TRP A 14 17.06 -1.03 -4.13
CA TRP A 14 17.05 -1.28 -2.69
C TRP A 14 16.48 -2.65 -2.31
N LEU A 15 15.66 -3.24 -3.15
CA LEU A 15 14.99 -4.52 -2.94
C LEU A 15 15.89 -5.75 -3.17
N LYS A 16 17.21 -5.59 -3.09
CA LYS A 16 18.22 -6.64 -3.29
C LYS A 16 18.01 -7.93 -2.47
N HIS A 17 17.04 -7.99 -1.58
CA HIS A 17 16.85 -9.09 -0.63
C HIS A 17 15.48 -9.79 -0.75
N GLY A 18 15.04 -10.14 -1.95
CA GLY A 18 13.96 -11.13 -2.12
C GLY A 18 12.53 -10.59 -2.15
N TYR A 19 12.31 -9.29 -1.97
CA TYR A 19 10.98 -8.69 -1.97
C TYR A 19 10.38 -8.46 -3.37
N LEU A 20 11.18 -8.61 -4.41
CA LEU A 20 10.75 -8.53 -5.82
C LEU A 20 10.13 -9.84 -6.34
N ALA A 21 10.27 -10.94 -5.63
CA ALA A 21 9.75 -12.23 -6.05
C ALA A 21 8.24 -12.17 -6.37
N GLY A 22 7.47 -11.47 -5.53
CA GLY A 22 6.03 -11.37 -5.73
C GLY A 22 5.59 -10.68 -7.03
N CYS A 23 6.36 -9.69 -7.50
CA CYS A 23 6.03 -9.00 -8.75
C CYS A 23 6.37 -9.85 -9.98
N LYS A 24 7.45 -10.63 -9.91
CA LYS A 24 7.84 -11.54 -10.99
C LYS A 24 6.83 -12.67 -11.15
N ASP A 25 6.42 -13.27 -10.03
CA ASP A 25 5.52 -14.42 -10.03
C ASP A 25 4.09 -14.05 -10.47
N ILE A 26 3.75 -12.75 -10.43
CA ILE A 26 2.43 -12.26 -10.84
C ILE A 26 2.34 -11.93 -12.32
N CYS A 27 3.47 -11.72 -13.00
CA CYS A 27 3.47 -11.39 -14.42
C CYS A 27 3.13 -12.63 -15.26
N PRO A 28 2.08 -12.60 -16.09
CA PRO A 28 1.79 -13.69 -17.02
C PRO A 28 2.93 -13.96 -17.99
N TYR A 29 3.78 -12.97 -18.23
CA TYR A 29 4.96 -12.99 -19.08
C TYR A 29 6.23 -12.90 -18.21
N GLY A 30 6.42 -13.82 -17.29
CA GLY A 30 7.39 -13.81 -16.19
C GLY A 30 8.79 -13.27 -16.45
N ASP A 31 9.23 -13.26 -17.73
CA ASP A 31 10.49 -12.71 -18.16
C ASP A 31 10.43 -11.23 -18.58
N ALA A 32 9.23 -10.63 -18.69
CA ALA A 32 9.07 -9.25 -19.11
C ALA A 32 9.57 -8.23 -18.09
N ILE A 33 9.52 -8.56 -16.79
CA ILE A 33 9.81 -7.59 -15.73
C ILE A 33 11.24 -7.71 -15.20
N PHE A 34 11.78 -8.94 -15.03
CA PHE A 34 13.08 -9.12 -14.38
C PHE A 34 13.84 -10.35 -14.90
N THR A 35 15.07 -10.17 -15.37
CA THR A 35 16.01 -11.28 -15.68
C THR A 35 17.00 -11.58 -14.60
N ARG A 36 17.30 -10.60 -13.77
CA ARG A 36 18.18 -10.77 -12.61
C ARG A 36 17.57 -10.00 -11.46
N PRO A 37 17.87 -10.37 -10.19
CA PRO A 37 17.48 -9.54 -9.09
C PRO A 37 17.94 -8.11 -9.41
N ASN A 38 17.01 -7.18 -9.61
CA ASN A 38 17.23 -5.76 -9.80
C ASN A 38 17.43 -5.20 -11.23
N LEU A 39 17.22 -5.98 -12.31
CA LEU A 39 17.26 -5.41 -13.66
C LEU A 39 15.94 -5.67 -14.40
N VAL A 40 15.31 -4.60 -14.86
CA VAL A 40 14.26 -4.67 -15.87
C VAL A 40 14.93 -5.09 -17.16
N LYS A 41 14.50 -6.18 -17.76
CA LYS A 41 15.14 -6.69 -18.97
C LYS A 41 14.55 -6.09 -20.23
N ASP A 42 13.26 -6.26 -20.35
CA ASP A 42 12.58 -5.96 -21.60
C ASP A 42 11.10 -5.69 -21.33
N TRP A 43 10.60 -4.58 -21.84
CA TRP A 43 9.19 -4.24 -21.75
C TRP A 43 8.40 -4.70 -22.97
N ASP A 44 9.06 -5.16 -24.04
CA ASP A 44 8.37 -5.54 -25.28
C ASP A 44 7.29 -6.60 -25.09
N PRO A 45 7.48 -7.62 -24.22
CA PRO A 45 6.41 -8.58 -23.92
C PRO A 45 5.33 -8.04 -22.97
N CYS A 46 5.44 -6.82 -22.45
CA CYS A 46 4.48 -6.27 -21.50
C CYS A 46 3.16 -5.91 -22.22
N THR A 47 2.04 -6.42 -21.70
CA THR A 47 0.69 -6.15 -22.19
C THR A 47 -0.04 -5.05 -21.40
N ASP A 48 0.66 -4.32 -20.55
CA ASP A 48 0.10 -3.28 -19.69
C ASP A 48 -1.09 -3.75 -18.81
N CYS A 49 -1.13 -5.04 -18.46
CA CYS A 49 -2.24 -5.62 -17.68
C CYS A 49 -2.37 -5.08 -16.25
N GLY A 50 -1.33 -4.40 -15.72
CA GLY A 50 -1.34 -3.75 -14.41
C GLY A 50 -1.28 -4.69 -13.19
N LEU A 51 -1.20 -6.02 -13.36
CA LEU A 51 -1.15 -6.98 -12.24
C LEU A 51 0.06 -6.77 -11.33
N CYS A 52 1.21 -6.39 -11.89
CA CYS A 52 2.41 -6.10 -11.13
C CYS A 52 2.26 -4.84 -10.25
N VAL A 53 1.43 -3.88 -10.68
CA VAL A 53 1.11 -2.68 -9.91
C VAL A 53 0.31 -3.07 -8.66
N SER A 54 -0.77 -3.84 -8.81
CA SER A 54 -1.58 -4.29 -7.66
C SER A 54 -0.79 -5.18 -6.71
N ALA A 55 0.10 -6.03 -7.23
CA ALA A 55 0.93 -6.93 -6.42
C ALA A 55 2.10 -6.25 -5.70
N CYS A 56 2.49 -5.04 -6.11
CA CYS A 56 3.70 -4.38 -5.61
C CYS A 56 3.49 -3.72 -4.24
N ARG A 57 3.59 -4.50 -3.17
CA ARG A 57 3.46 -3.99 -1.79
C ARG A 57 4.54 -2.98 -1.40
N SER A 58 5.71 -3.04 -2.03
CA SER A 58 6.81 -2.12 -1.72
C SER A 58 6.65 -0.74 -2.34
N GLY A 59 5.68 -0.56 -3.26
CA GLY A 59 5.49 0.69 -4.00
C GLY A 59 6.60 0.97 -5.01
N CYS A 60 7.32 -0.06 -5.47
CA CYS A 60 8.34 0.07 -6.52
C CYS A 60 7.71 0.24 -7.89
N ILE A 61 6.57 -0.41 -8.11
CA ILE A 61 5.75 -0.28 -9.30
C ILE A 61 4.45 0.38 -8.84
N VAL A 62 4.15 1.52 -9.40
CA VAL A 62 2.98 2.34 -9.04
C VAL A 62 2.14 2.61 -10.30
N PRO A 63 0.84 2.88 -10.18
CA PRO A 63 0.04 3.29 -11.32
C PRO A 63 0.53 4.64 -11.85
N SER A 64 0.40 4.87 -13.17
CA SER A 64 0.76 6.17 -13.74
C SER A 64 -0.15 7.29 -13.20
N PRO A 65 0.31 8.55 -13.23
CA PRO A 65 -0.50 9.69 -12.82
C PRO A 65 -1.85 9.74 -13.54
N GLU A 66 -1.87 9.41 -14.83
CA GLU A 66 -3.09 9.38 -15.65
C GLU A 66 -4.03 8.27 -15.20
N GLN A 67 -3.48 7.10 -14.79
CA GLN A 67 -4.31 6.01 -14.27
C GLN A 67 -4.89 6.37 -12.91
N VAL A 68 -4.09 6.97 -12.03
CA VAL A 68 -4.58 7.46 -10.74
C VAL A 68 -5.67 8.50 -10.93
N GLN A 69 -5.51 9.42 -11.88
CA GLN A 69 -6.51 10.43 -12.19
C GLN A 69 -7.81 9.79 -12.72
N ARG A 70 -7.72 8.82 -13.63
CA ARG A 70 -8.88 8.07 -14.11
C ARG A 70 -9.63 7.37 -12.97
N ASP A 71 -8.89 6.65 -12.12
CA ASP A 71 -9.49 5.93 -11.01
C ASP A 71 -10.13 6.86 -9.97
N THR A 72 -9.49 7.99 -9.68
CA THR A 72 -10.05 8.96 -8.72
C THR A 72 -11.28 9.67 -9.26
N SER A 73 -11.32 9.96 -10.57
CA SER A 73 -12.49 10.58 -11.20
C SER A 73 -13.73 9.69 -11.17
N LEU A 74 -13.59 8.36 -11.03
CA LEU A 74 -14.72 7.47 -10.83
C LEU A 74 -15.50 7.77 -9.55
N ALA A 75 -14.83 8.25 -8.51
CA ALA A 75 -15.49 8.64 -7.27
C ALA A 75 -16.36 9.89 -7.41
N ASP A 76 -16.07 10.74 -8.40
CA ASP A 76 -16.74 12.02 -8.65
C ASP A 76 -17.89 11.91 -9.65
N THR A 77 -18.14 10.72 -10.23
CA THR A 77 -19.26 10.49 -11.15
C THR A 77 -20.60 10.58 -10.43
N ASP A 78 -21.67 10.93 -11.15
CA ASP A 78 -23.02 11.00 -10.58
C ASP A 78 -23.62 9.61 -10.25
N ASN A 79 -23.01 8.55 -10.75
CA ASN A 79 -23.46 7.18 -10.50
C ASN A 79 -23.17 6.75 -9.05
N ASP A 80 -24.18 6.27 -8.33
CA ASP A 80 -24.01 5.72 -6.99
C ASP A 80 -23.29 4.37 -6.98
N THR A 81 -23.33 3.65 -8.10
CA THR A 81 -22.72 2.34 -8.26
C THR A 81 -21.75 2.32 -9.42
N LEU A 82 -20.53 1.83 -9.16
CA LEU A 82 -19.48 1.67 -10.16
C LEU A 82 -19.35 0.19 -10.54
N TRP A 83 -19.37 -0.08 -11.83
CA TRP A 83 -19.11 -1.40 -12.38
C TRP A 83 -17.67 -1.46 -12.86
N LEU A 84 -16.89 -2.38 -12.29
CA LEU A 84 -15.48 -2.56 -12.61
C LEU A 84 -15.28 -3.95 -13.23
N GLY A 85 -14.73 -3.98 -14.43
CA GLY A 85 -14.55 -5.23 -15.15
C GLY A 85 -13.22 -5.32 -15.90
N CYS A 86 -13.05 -6.42 -16.63
CA CYS A 86 -11.91 -6.61 -17.52
C CYS A 86 -12.34 -6.54 -19.00
N GLU A 87 -11.36 -6.44 -19.90
CA GLU A 87 -11.58 -6.37 -21.35
C GLU A 87 -12.31 -7.60 -21.92
N LYS A 88 -12.29 -8.74 -21.22
CA LYS A 88 -13.04 -9.95 -21.62
C LYS A 88 -14.52 -9.91 -21.22
N SER A 89 -14.92 -8.91 -20.44
CA SER A 89 -16.33 -8.78 -20.02
C SER A 89 -17.22 -8.39 -21.20
N THR A 90 -18.35 -9.05 -21.31
CA THR A 90 -19.41 -8.71 -22.26
C THR A 90 -20.34 -7.62 -21.70
N ARG A 91 -20.21 -7.27 -20.43
CA ARG A 91 -21.00 -6.22 -19.78
C ARG A 91 -20.42 -4.84 -20.09
N LYS A 92 -21.29 -3.83 -20.06
CA LYS A 92 -20.87 -2.43 -20.13
C LYS A 92 -20.45 -1.95 -18.74
N ASN A 93 -19.17 -2.05 -18.42
CA ASN A 93 -18.63 -1.63 -17.16
C ASN A 93 -18.31 -0.12 -17.14
N THR A 94 -18.39 0.52 -15.97
CA THR A 94 -18.03 1.94 -15.78
C THR A 94 -16.53 2.14 -16.01
N ALA A 95 -15.73 1.19 -15.52
CA ALA A 95 -14.29 1.17 -15.77
C ALA A 95 -13.85 -0.24 -16.16
N VAL A 96 -13.03 -0.31 -17.21
CA VAL A 96 -12.48 -1.55 -17.77
C VAL A 96 -10.96 -1.49 -17.74
N ARG A 97 -10.35 -2.59 -17.32
CA ARG A 97 -8.91 -2.83 -17.39
C ARG A 97 -8.62 -4.15 -18.08
N ALA A 98 -7.38 -4.38 -18.48
CA ALA A 98 -6.98 -5.67 -19.04
C ALA A 98 -7.34 -6.85 -18.10
N CYS A 99 -7.23 -6.63 -16.79
CA CYS A 99 -7.71 -7.57 -15.77
C CYS A 99 -8.26 -6.81 -14.57
N VAL A 100 -9.40 -7.25 -14.02
CA VAL A 100 -10.01 -6.67 -12.80
C VAL A 100 -9.07 -6.81 -11.58
N ALA A 101 -8.21 -7.82 -11.54
CA ALA A 101 -7.20 -8.00 -10.49
C ALA A 101 -6.10 -6.94 -10.49
N SER A 102 -6.05 -6.07 -11.49
CA SER A 102 -5.13 -4.93 -11.53
C SER A 102 -5.58 -3.75 -10.67
N PHE A 103 -6.84 -3.73 -10.20
CA PHE A 103 -7.27 -2.79 -9.16
C PHE A 103 -6.67 -3.23 -7.82
N SER A 104 -5.77 -2.44 -7.26
CA SER A 104 -5.22 -2.73 -5.94
C SER A 104 -6.31 -2.61 -4.87
N TRP A 105 -6.12 -3.27 -3.72
CA TRP A 105 -7.07 -3.14 -2.62
C TRP A 105 -7.21 -1.68 -2.14
N GLU A 106 -6.15 -0.87 -2.25
CA GLU A 106 -6.19 0.55 -1.91
C GLU A 106 -7.12 1.31 -2.85
N THR A 107 -7.03 1.04 -4.16
CA THR A 107 -7.93 1.63 -5.17
C THR A 107 -9.37 1.22 -4.90
N LEU A 108 -9.61 -0.09 -4.73
CA LEU A 108 -10.94 -0.62 -4.43
C LEU A 108 -11.51 -0.06 -3.13
N ALA A 109 -10.69 0.05 -2.07
CA ALA A 109 -11.11 0.62 -0.81
C ALA A 109 -11.48 2.10 -0.93
N TYR A 110 -10.67 2.90 -1.65
CA TYR A 110 -10.99 4.30 -1.91
C TYR A 110 -12.33 4.44 -2.65
N LEU A 111 -12.53 3.67 -3.70
CA LEU A 111 -13.78 3.70 -4.45
C LEU A 111 -14.97 3.21 -3.60
N ALA A 112 -14.82 2.13 -2.82
CA ALA A 112 -15.87 1.59 -1.96
C ALA A 112 -16.28 2.55 -0.82
N LEU A 113 -15.37 3.36 -0.32
CA LEU A 113 -15.66 4.40 0.66
C LEU A 113 -16.41 5.61 0.07
N ASN A 114 -16.46 5.73 -1.26
CA ASN A 114 -17.17 6.80 -1.95
C ASN A 114 -18.45 6.31 -2.64
N LYS A 115 -18.45 5.11 -3.21
CA LYS A 115 -19.51 4.55 -4.06
C LYS A 115 -19.79 3.10 -3.67
N LYS A 116 -20.86 2.53 -4.21
CA LYS A 116 -21.04 1.08 -4.26
C LYS A 116 -20.25 0.52 -5.43
N LEU A 117 -19.62 -0.63 -5.25
CA LEU A 117 -18.83 -1.30 -6.28
C LEU A 117 -19.51 -2.60 -6.70
N VAL A 118 -19.54 -2.86 -7.98
CA VAL A 118 -19.82 -4.19 -8.54
C VAL A 118 -18.59 -4.62 -9.33
N LEU A 119 -17.97 -5.70 -8.90
CA LEU A 119 -16.86 -6.30 -9.63
C LEU A 119 -17.42 -7.35 -10.58
N ASP A 120 -17.30 -7.10 -11.87
CA ASP A 120 -17.74 -8.04 -12.90
C ASP A 120 -16.71 -9.16 -13.06
N LEU A 121 -17.03 -10.30 -12.48
CA LEU A 121 -16.22 -11.51 -12.46
C LEU A 121 -16.75 -12.57 -13.42
N THR A 122 -17.73 -12.25 -14.26
CA THR A 122 -18.33 -13.19 -15.22
C THR A 122 -17.27 -13.86 -16.13
N PRO A 123 -16.23 -13.14 -16.62
CA PRO A 123 -15.20 -13.80 -17.44
C PRO A 123 -14.20 -14.63 -16.64
N CYS A 124 -14.20 -14.51 -15.29
CA CYS A 124 -13.15 -15.15 -14.49
C CYS A 124 -13.29 -16.67 -14.40
N GLY A 125 -14.51 -17.21 -14.57
CA GLY A 125 -14.76 -18.65 -14.56
C GLY A 125 -14.11 -19.40 -15.72
N GLU A 126 -13.97 -18.75 -16.87
CA GLU A 126 -13.35 -19.30 -18.10
C GLU A 126 -11.98 -18.69 -18.41
N CYS A 127 -11.42 -17.93 -17.45
CA CYS A 127 -10.15 -17.26 -17.64
C CYS A 127 -8.98 -18.25 -17.52
N GLU A 128 -8.25 -18.45 -18.60
CA GLU A 128 -7.08 -19.34 -18.69
C GLU A 128 -5.90 -18.91 -17.79
N ASN A 129 -5.99 -17.70 -17.18
CA ASN A 129 -4.90 -17.12 -16.41
C ASN A 129 -5.13 -17.27 -14.90
N ASP A 130 -4.68 -18.37 -14.32
CA ASP A 130 -4.77 -18.66 -12.88
C ASP A 130 -4.12 -17.61 -11.99
N VAL A 131 -3.09 -16.92 -12.49
CA VAL A 131 -2.39 -15.87 -11.78
C VAL A 131 -3.33 -14.70 -11.49
N CYS A 132 -4.20 -14.34 -12.44
CA CYS A 132 -5.21 -13.29 -12.27
C CYS A 132 -6.19 -13.60 -11.12
N ALA A 133 -6.70 -14.84 -11.09
CA ALA A 133 -7.64 -15.27 -10.06
C ALA A 133 -6.98 -15.31 -8.66
N ALA A 134 -5.73 -15.78 -8.59
CA ALA A 134 -4.96 -15.79 -7.35
C ALA A 134 -4.69 -14.37 -6.82
N GLN A 135 -4.34 -13.43 -7.70
CA GLN A 135 -4.11 -12.04 -7.33
C GLN A 135 -5.41 -11.37 -6.89
N LEU A 136 -6.50 -11.54 -7.64
CA LEU A 136 -7.79 -10.99 -7.26
C LEU A 136 -8.21 -11.45 -5.86
N ARG A 137 -8.07 -12.73 -5.55
CA ARG A 137 -8.36 -13.24 -4.19
C ARG A 137 -7.52 -12.54 -3.12
N LYS A 138 -6.23 -12.29 -3.37
CA LYS A 138 -5.38 -11.55 -2.42
C LYS A 138 -5.87 -10.11 -2.20
N GLU A 139 -6.21 -9.41 -3.27
CA GLU A 139 -6.71 -8.03 -3.20
C GLU A 139 -8.07 -7.97 -2.49
N LEU A 140 -8.99 -8.88 -2.79
CA LEU A 140 -10.29 -8.97 -2.12
C LEU A 140 -10.17 -9.34 -0.64
N THR A 141 -9.32 -10.31 -0.30
CA THR A 141 -9.04 -10.65 1.10
C THR A 141 -8.55 -9.42 1.86
N ARG A 142 -7.60 -8.69 1.28
CA ARG A 142 -7.06 -7.49 1.90
C ARG A 142 -8.09 -6.35 2.00
N LEU A 143 -8.97 -6.23 1.00
CA LEU A 143 -10.07 -5.28 1.01
C LEU A 143 -11.09 -5.60 2.14
N VAL A 144 -11.44 -6.88 2.31
CA VAL A 144 -12.31 -7.33 3.42
C VAL A 144 -11.67 -7.05 4.77
N GLU A 145 -10.37 -7.34 4.93
CA GLU A 145 -9.64 -7.03 6.17
C GLU A 145 -9.62 -5.54 6.48
N PHE A 146 -9.50 -4.69 5.45
CA PHE A 146 -9.49 -3.24 5.61
C PHE A 146 -10.87 -2.68 5.96
N LEU A 147 -11.89 -3.00 5.20
CA LEU A 147 -13.25 -2.48 5.39
C LEU A 147 -13.98 -3.14 6.58
N GLY A 148 -13.61 -4.35 6.90
CA GLY A 148 -14.42 -5.26 7.73
C GLY A 148 -15.59 -5.87 6.95
N PRO A 149 -16.09 -7.05 7.37
CA PRO A 149 -17.08 -7.80 6.60
C PRO A 149 -18.40 -7.03 6.37
N GLN A 150 -18.92 -6.36 7.38
CA GLN A 150 -20.18 -5.62 7.28
C GLN A 150 -20.13 -4.47 6.25
N LEU A 151 -19.07 -3.67 6.28
CA LEU A 151 -18.91 -2.57 5.33
C LEU A 151 -18.62 -3.10 3.93
N PHE A 152 -17.80 -4.16 3.81
CA PHE A 152 -17.57 -4.83 2.54
C PHE A 152 -18.86 -5.30 1.90
N GLU A 153 -19.68 -6.09 2.58
CA GLU A 153 -20.96 -6.60 2.08
C GLU A 153 -21.94 -5.49 1.68
N SER A 154 -21.93 -4.35 2.38
CA SER A 154 -22.80 -3.22 2.07
C SER A 154 -22.32 -2.38 0.89
N ARG A 155 -21.05 -2.49 0.50
CA ARG A 155 -20.39 -1.62 -0.50
C ARG A 155 -19.89 -2.34 -1.72
N VAL A 156 -19.62 -3.65 -1.65
CA VAL A 156 -18.95 -4.40 -2.73
C VAL A 156 -19.81 -5.63 -3.07
N THR A 157 -20.20 -5.74 -4.32
CA THR A 157 -20.88 -6.90 -4.90
C THR A 157 -19.93 -7.60 -5.87
N LEU A 158 -19.85 -8.91 -5.80
CA LEU A 158 -19.09 -9.75 -6.73
C LEU A 158 -20.09 -10.41 -7.68
N ALA A 159 -20.10 -10.01 -8.96
CA ALA A 159 -21.02 -10.53 -9.97
C ALA A 159 -20.34 -11.63 -10.78
N TYR A 160 -20.78 -12.86 -10.60
CA TYR A 160 -20.25 -14.06 -11.30
C TYR A 160 -21.13 -14.46 -12.49
N GLU A 161 -22.42 -14.16 -12.47
CA GLU A 161 -23.37 -14.48 -13.53
C GLU A 161 -23.96 -13.22 -14.14
N GLN A 162 -24.47 -13.33 -15.38
CA GLN A 162 -24.96 -12.16 -16.11
C GLN A 162 -26.16 -11.48 -15.45
N ASP A 163 -26.94 -12.21 -14.68
CA ASP A 163 -28.23 -11.76 -14.10
C ASP A 163 -28.13 -11.28 -12.66
N GLU A 164 -26.95 -11.33 -12.02
CA GLU A 164 -26.81 -11.06 -10.57
C GLU A 164 -26.96 -9.58 -10.16
N ALA A 165 -27.09 -8.65 -11.09
CA ALA A 165 -27.36 -7.27 -10.72
C ALA A 165 -28.15 -6.51 -11.78
N PRO A 166 -29.16 -5.69 -11.38
CA PRO A 166 -29.96 -4.92 -12.31
C PRO A 166 -29.11 -3.87 -13.04
N TYR A 167 -29.19 -3.93 -14.34
CA TYR A 167 -28.46 -3.08 -15.25
C TYR A 167 -29.16 -1.72 -15.40
N HIS A 168 -28.69 -0.69 -14.73
CA HIS A 168 -29.02 0.70 -15.04
C HIS A 168 -27.73 1.48 -15.30
N VAL A 169 -27.25 1.43 -16.55
CA VAL A 169 -26.24 2.36 -17.03
C VAL A 169 -26.96 3.42 -17.83
N GLN A 170 -26.98 4.65 -17.33
CA GLN A 170 -27.24 5.80 -18.19
C GLN A 170 -26.17 5.85 -19.27
N GLU A 171 -26.60 5.86 -20.52
CA GLU A 171 -25.69 6.02 -21.65
C GLU A 171 -25.09 7.43 -21.65
N LEU A 172 -23.92 7.57 -21.04
CA LEU A 172 -23.10 8.74 -21.29
C LEU A 172 -22.58 8.66 -22.73
N SER A 173 -22.96 9.60 -23.56
CA SER A 173 -22.41 9.70 -24.91
C SER A 173 -20.88 9.93 -24.83
N ARG A 174 -20.13 9.50 -25.86
CA ARG A 174 -18.69 9.79 -25.95
C ARG A 174 -18.35 11.27 -25.76
N ARG A 175 -19.25 12.18 -26.15
CA ARG A 175 -19.10 13.61 -25.94
C ARG A 175 -19.21 14.05 -24.49
N GLU A 176 -20.14 13.49 -23.74
CA GLU A 176 -20.30 13.76 -22.30
C GLU A 176 -19.13 13.20 -21.50
N MET A 177 -18.63 12.02 -21.86
CA MET A 177 -17.42 11.45 -21.25
C MET A 177 -16.18 12.35 -21.49
N PHE A 178 -16.05 12.95 -22.68
CA PHE A 178 -14.95 13.88 -22.97
C PHE A 178 -15.14 15.25 -22.31
N SER A 179 -16.34 15.79 -22.19
CA SER A 179 -16.59 17.09 -21.52
C SER A 179 -16.35 16.99 -20.02
N HIS A 180 -16.79 15.91 -19.35
CA HIS A 180 -16.51 15.66 -17.94
C HIS A 180 -15.02 15.38 -17.68
N MET A 181 -14.29 14.75 -18.61
CA MET A 181 -12.83 14.59 -18.50
C MET A 181 -12.07 15.90 -18.61
N THR A 182 -12.54 16.90 -19.37
CA THR A 182 -11.81 18.15 -19.57
C THR A 182 -12.11 19.23 -18.54
N GLU A 183 -13.32 19.30 -17.99
CA GLU A 183 -13.71 20.33 -17.02
C GLU A 183 -13.51 19.88 -15.56
N GLY A 184 -13.91 18.67 -15.21
CA GLY A 184 -13.73 18.12 -13.84
C GLY A 184 -12.28 17.84 -13.49
N SER A 185 -11.47 17.35 -14.45
CA SER A 185 -10.06 16.97 -14.20
C SER A 185 -9.17 18.15 -13.84
N ARG A 186 -9.33 19.31 -14.50
CA ARG A 186 -8.48 20.48 -14.23
C ARG A 186 -8.78 21.16 -12.90
N ALA A 187 -10.03 21.16 -12.46
CA ALA A 187 -10.42 21.76 -11.19
C ALA A 187 -10.13 20.84 -9.99
N GLY A 188 -10.43 19.56 -10.10
CA GLY A 188 -10.22 18.57 -9.02
C GLY A 188 -8.74 18.32 -8.74
N THR A 189 -7.94 18.12 -9.79
CA THR A 189 -6.50 17.84 -9.63
C THR A 189 -5.73 19.08 -9.13
N LYS A 190 -6.08 20.30 -9.61
CA LYS A 190 -5.49 21.53 -9.08
C LYS A 190 -5.84 21.78 -7.63
N LYS A 191 -7.09 21.50 -7.24
CA LYS A 191 -7.56 21.66 -5.84
C LYS A 191 -6.94 20.62 -4.92
N LEU A 192 -6.78 19.36 -5.39
CA LEU A 192 -6.12 18.29 -4.65
C LEU A 192 -4.62 18.57 -4.48
N LEU A 193 -3.93 19.00 -5.55
CA LEU A 193 -2.52 19.40 -5.52
C LEU A 193 -2.25 20.67 -4.67
N GLN A 194 -3.21 21.60 -4.59
CA GLN A 194 -3.12 22.79 -3.75
C GLN A 194 -3.38 22.51 -2.27
N MET A 195 -4.09 21.41 -1.94
CA MET A 195 -4.37 20.99 -0.56
C MET A 195 -3.25 20.17 0.09
N LEU A 196 -2.17 19.90 -0.63
CA LEU A 196 -1.03 19.10 -0.18
C LEU A 196 0.26 19.94 -0.05
N PRO A 197 0.37 20.85 0.92
CA PRO A 197 1.67 21.47 1.21
C PRO A 197 2.57 20.41 1.86
N GLY A 198 3.67 20.07 1.19
CA GLY A 198 4.73 19.20 1.73
C GLY A 198 5.00 17.90 0.98
N LEU A 199 4.33 17.60 -0.13
CA LEU A 199 4.62 16.42 -0.98
C LEU A 199 5.45 16.77 -2.23
N ARG A 200 6.12 17.92 -2.25
CA ARG A 200 7.08 18.26 -3.28
C ARG A 200 8.50 17.86 -2.84
N SER A 201 8.85 16.61 -2.99
CA SER A 201 10.16 16.28 -3.57
C SER A 201 9.95 16.28 -5.07
N GLU A 202 10.74 17.02 -5.81
CA GLU A 202 10.60 17.25 -7.27
C GLU A 202 10.72 15.98 -8.13
N GLU A 203 10.77 14.78 -7.53
CA GLU A 203 10.96 13.48 -8.19
C GLU A 203 9.80 12.47 -7.98
N ASP A 204 8.76 12.76 -7.16
CA ASP A 204 7.62 11.85 -6.92
C ASP A 204 6.28 12.53 -7.22
N SER A 205 5.91 12.56 -8.50
CA SER A 205 4.67 13.16 -8.99
C SER A 205 3.43 12.23 -8.94
N GLY A 206 3.53 11.09 -8.27
CA GLY A 206 2.42 10.12 -8.17
C GLY A 206 1.52 10.37 -6.96
N VAL A 207 0.20 10.49 -7.16
CA VAL A 207 -0.78 10.47 -6.06
C VAL A 207 -0.87 9.03 -5.53
N ASP A 208 -0.56 8.84 -4.24
CA ASP A 208 -0.65 7.54 -3.58
C ASP A 208 -2.10 7.30 -3.09
N PHE A 209 -2.74 6.20 -3.50
CA PHE A 209 -4.08 5.82 -3.04
C PHE A 209 -4.16 5.68 -1.51
N ARG A 210 -3.09 5.31 -0.82
CA ARG A 210 -3.04 5.25 0.64
C ARG A 210 -3.20 6.64 1.28
N LEU A 211 -2.64 7.68 0.66
CA LEU A 211 -2.86 9.05 1.09
C LEU A 211 -4.32 9.47 0.87
N LEU A 212 -4.91 9.13 -0.28
CA LEU A 212 -6.32 9.40 -0.56
C LEU A 212 -7.24 8.66 0.43
N LEU A 213 -6.94 7.42 0.77
CA LEU A 213 -7.63 6.67 1.82
C LEU A 213 -7.52 7.37 3.17
N HIS A 214 -6.32 7.85 3.54
CA HIS A 214 -6.14 8.59 4.79
C HIS A 214 -7.02 9.84 4.84
N GLN A 215 -7.05 10.61 3.77
CA GLN A 215 -7.88 11.82 3.67
C GLN A 215 -9.37 11.46 3.76
N ARG A 216 -9.81 10.43 3.02
CA ARG A 216 -11.20 9.99 3.03
C ARG A 216 -11.64 9.46 4.38
N THR A 217 -10.83 8.62 5.02
CA THR A 217 -11.14 8.11 6.37
C THR A 217 -11.17 9.21 7.42
N LYS A 218 -10.36 10.25 7.28
CA LYS A 218 -10.41 11.43 8.13
C LYS A 218 -11.71 12.23 7.96
N GLN A 219 -12.17 12.41 6.72
CA GLN A 219 -13.45 13.05 6.41
C GLN A 219 -14.63 12.28 7.01
N LEU A 220 -14.65 10.94 6.79
CA LEU A 220 -15.69 10.08 7.33
C LEU A 220 -15.71 10.08 8.86
N LYS A 221 -14.55 10.06 9.51
CA LYS A 221 -14.45 10.15 10.96
C LYS A 221 -15.03 11.47 11.50
N ALA A 222 -14.86 12.57 10.79
CA ALA A 222 -15.41 13.87 11.18
C ALA A 222 -16.93 13.96 10.98
N ALA A 223 -17.48 13.18 10.05
CA ALA A 223 -18.91 13.18 9.69
C ALA A 223 -19.76 12.17 10.48
N MET A 224 -19.14 11.22 11.20
CA MET A 224 -19.84 10.12 11.87
C MET A 224 -19.67 10.18 13.38
N GLU A 225 -20.76 9.98 14.13
CA GLU A 225 -20.71 9.90 15.59
C GLU A 225 -19.86 8.73 16.07
N THR A 226 -20.00 7.57 15.43
CA THR A 226 -19.19 6.39 15.71
C THR A 226 -18.15 6.19 14.60
N PRO A 227 -16.85 6.37 14.88
CA PRO A 227 -15.82 6.21 13.88
C PRO A 227 -15.75 4.78 13.32
N LEU A 228 -15.65 4.66 12.02
CA LEU A 228 -15.35 3.38 11.36
C LEU A 228 -13.98 2.86 11.80
N LYS A 229 -13.84 1.56 11.87
CA LYS A 229 -12.59 0.87 12.12
C LYS A 229 -12.08 0.22 10.84
N TYR A 230 -10.79 0.40 10.57
CA TYR A 230 -10.12 -0.10 9.37
C TYR A 230 -9.04 -1.10 9.77
N GLY A 231 -9.02 -2.25 9.14
CA GLY A 231 -7.99 -3.26 9.38
C GLY A 231 -6.69 -2.93 8.66
N TYR A 232 -5.59 -2.87 9.41
CA TYR A 232 -4.27 -2.59 8.85
C TYR A 232 -3.20 -3.48 9.47
N HIS A 233 -2.32 -4.06 8.64
CA HIS A 233 -1.22 -4.88 9.13
C HIS A 233 -0.08 -3.99 9.59
N LEU A 234 0.19 -4.01 10.89
CA LEU A 234 1.27 -3.24 11.51
C LEU A 234 2.30 -4.18 12.15
N PRO A 235 3.58 -3.75 12.25
CA PRO A 235 4.61 -4.52 12.96
C PRO A 235 4.19 -4.73 14.42
N ASN A 236 4.29 -5.97 14.87
CA ASN A 236 3.98 -6.36 16.23
C ASN A 236 5.25 -6.35 17.09
N PHE A 237 5.34 -5.37 17.98
CA PHE A 237 6.48 -5.20 18.88
C PHE A 237 6.35 -6.12 20.09
N THR A 238 7.49 -6.65 20.55
CA THR A 238 7.61 -7.52 21.71
C THR A 238 8.43 -6.87 22.82
N ASP A 239 8.45 -7.48 24.01
CA ASP A 239 9.26 -7.08 25.17
C ASP A 239 10.78 -7.07 24.91
N LYS A 240 11.22 -7.73 23.83
CA LYS A 240 12.61 -7.71 23.37
C LYS A 240 13.01 -6.42 22.67
N CYS A 241 12.06 -5.53 22.38
CA CYS A 241 12.34 -4.24 21.74
C CYS A 241 12.93 -3.27 22.77
N PHE A 242 14.14 -2.78 22.52
CA PHE A 242 14.86 -1.80 23.33
C PHE A 242 15.11 -0.47 22.60
N GLY A 243 14.35 -0.15 21.57
CA GLY A 243 14.42 1.14 20.90
C GLY A 243 15.71 1.41 20.11
N CYS A 244 16.34 0.39 19.52
CA CYS A 244 17.62 0.56 18.79
C CYS A 244 17.52 1.34 17.48
N GLY A 245 16.31 1.62 16.96
CA GLY A 245 16.08 2.43 15.77
C GLY A 245 16.36 1.74 14.41
N LYS A 246 16.73 0.46 14.39
CA LYS A 246 17.03 -0.24 13.12
C LYS A 246 15.81 -0.31 12.20
N CYS A 247 14.63 -0.57 12.76
CA CYS A 247 13.38 -0.64 12.01
C CYS A 247 12.96 0.72 11.43
N GLU A 248 13.22 1.83 12.16
CA GLU A 248 13.00 3.18 11.67
C GLU A 248 13.90 3.49 10.47
N LYS A 249 15.21 3.22 10.60
CA LYS A 249 16.19 3.41 9.52
C LYS A 249 15.92 2.54 8.28
N ALA A 250 15.35 1.36 8.49
CA ALA A 250 14.99 0.44 7.42
C ALA A 250 13.70 0.83 6.70
N CYS A 251 12.83 1.66 7.33
CA CYS A 251 11.55 2.08 6.78
C CYS A 251 11.74 3.23 5.79
N ARG A 252 11.86 2.91 4.49
CA ARG A 252 12.04 3.94 3.46
C ARG A 252 10.84 4.85 3.28
N ALA A 253 9.63 4.34 3.49
CA ALA A 253 8.41 5.14 3.45
C ALA A 253 8.31 6.14 4.62
N GLY A 254 9.25 6.10 5.58
CA GLY A 254 9.20 6.96 6.77
C GLY A 254 7.94 6.75 7.61
N ALA A 255 7.32 5.56 7.48
CA ALA A 255 6.10 5.23 8.20
C ALA A 255 6.33 4.99 9.69
N LEU A 256 7.53 4.54 10.08
CA LEU A 256 7.88 4.16 11.44
C LEU A 256 8.90 5.15 12.00
N LYS A 257 8.61 5.67 13.19
CA LYS A 257 9.47 6.62 13.92
C LYS A 257 9.59 6.23 15.39
N LEU A 258 10.75 6.52 15.96
CA LEU A 258 11.00 6.42 17.39
C LEU A 258 11.09 7.81 17.99
N GLU A 259 10.30 8.06 19.01
CA GLU A 259 10.22 9.35 19.69
C GLU A 259 10.61 9.18 21.16
N ASP A 260 11.62 9.93 21.63
CA ASP A 260 12.02 9.94 23.02
C ASP A 260 11.02 10.77 23.82
N MET A 261 10.56 10.20 24.93
CA MET A 261 9.58 10.79 25.82
C MET A 261 10.26 11.47 27.02
N PRO A 262 9.62 12.49 27.63
CA PRO A 262 10.16 13.15 28.82
C PRO A 262 10.42 12.22 30.02
N ASP A 263 9.71 11.10 30.10
CA ASP A 263 9.84 10.09 31.13
C ASP A 263 11.03 9.11 30.92
N GLY A 264 11.88 9.38 29.93
CA GLY A 264 13.02 8.55 29.56
C GLY A 264 12.67 7.28 28.76
N GLN A 265 11.39 7.09 28.46
CA GLN A 265 10.94 6.02 27.57
C GLN A 265 11.06 6.42 26.10
N THR A 266 11.02 5.44 25.23
CA THR A 266 10.91 5.66 23.78
C THR A 266 9.58 5.12 23.30
N ARG A 267 8.82 5.97 22.63
CA ARG A 267 7.57 5.61 21.97
C ARG A 267 7.85 5.24 20.52
N VAL A 268 7.29 4.14 20.06
CA VAL A 268 7.29 3.76 18.65
C VAL A 268 5.98 4.22 18.03
N VAL A 269 6.09 5.09 17.05
CA VAL A 269 4.97 5.64 16.30
C VAL A 269 5.01 5.10 14.88
N ILE A 270 3.86 4.68 14.38
CA ILE A 270 3.69 4.30 12.98
C ILE A 270 2.61 5.16 12.34
N THR A 271 2.82 5.51 11.07
CA THR A 271 1.86 6.21 10.24
C THR A 271 1.31 5.22 9.20
N PRO A 272 0.12 4.61 9.45
CA PRO A 272 -0.40 3.54 8.62
C PRO A 272 -0.48 3.88 7.14
N TRP A 273 -0.98 5.07 6.75
CA TRP A 273 -1.09 5.42 5.34
C TRP A 273 0.26 5.47 4.59
N LYS A 274 1.38 5.65 5.32
CA LYS A 274 2.73 5.56 4.74
C LYS A 274 3.25 4.12 4.68
N CYS A 275 2.67 3.22 5.49
CA CYS A 275 3.13 1.84 5.60
C CYS A 275 2.59 1.01 4.44
N SER A 276 3.48 0.46 3.62
CA SER A 276 3.12 -0.46 2.53
C SER A 276 2.99 -1.92 2.97
N GLU A 277 3.02 -2.20 4.27
CA GLU A 277 2.95 -3.56 4.85
C GLU A 277 4.06 -4.51 4.34
N CYS A 278 5.17 -3.97 3.85
CA CYS A 278 6.24 -4.73 3.18
C CYS A 278 7.06 -5.64 4.11
N GLY A 279 6.95 -5.51 5.43
CA GLY A 279 7.67 -6.35 6.41
C GLY A 279 9.16 -6.06 6.55
N VAL A 280 9.73 -5.06 5.87
CA VAL A 280 11.18 -4.73 5.95
C VAL A 280 11.62 -4.43 7.39
N CYS A 281 10.77 -3.78 8.18
CA CYS A 281 11.03 -3.50 9.60
C CYS A 281 11.15 -4.80 10.44
N VAL A 282 10.40 -5.84 10.09
CA VAL A 282 10.50 -7.17 10.71
C VAL A 282 11.84 -7.81 10.37
N ALA A 283 12.19 -7.85 9.08
CA ALA A 283 13.47 -8.41 8.61
C ALA A 283 14.71 -7.67 9.16
N ALA A 284 14.60 -6.34 9.37
CA ALA A 284 15.67 -5.54 9.93
C ALA A 284 15.85 -5.73 11.47
N CYS A 285 14.89 -6.36 12.15
CA CYS A 285 14.89 -6.53 13.58
C CYS A 285 15.74 -7.74 14.00
N SER A 286 17.03 -7.51 14.26
CA SER A 286 17.99 -8.58 14.60
C SER A 286 17.84 -9.20 15.98
N ASN A 287 16.99 -8.65 16.85
CA ASN A 287 16.80 -9.10 18.23
C ASN A 287 15.39 -9.61 18.52
N SER A 288 14.61 -9.91 17.49
CA SER A 288 13.22 -10.38 17.60
C SER A 288 12.31 -9.42 18.39
N GLY A 289 12.65 -8.13 18.44
CA GLY A 289 11.80 -7.10 19.04
C GLY A 289 10.56 -6.77 18.17
N ILE A 290 10.49 -7.34 16.96
CA ILE A 290 9.31 -7.37 16.10
C ILE A 290 9.15 -8.82 15.66
N ASP A 291 8.00 -9.44 15.98
CA ASP A 291 7.73 -10.86 15.71
C ASP A 291 6.89 -11.11 14.45
N GLY A 292 6.56 -10.06 13.70
CA GLY A 292 5.80 -10.16 12.46
C GLY A 292 4.92 -8.95 12.21
N MET A 293 4.05 -9.06 11.21
CA MET A 293 2.99 -8.10 10.92
C MET A 293 1.67 -8.67 11.46
N LYS A 294 0.90 -7.86 12.20
CA LYS A 294 -0.42 -8.28 12.73
C LYS A 294 -1.50 -7.31 12.32
N LEU A 295 -2.66 -7.86 11.95
CA LEU A 295 -3.87 -7.09 11.65
C LEU A 295 -4.34 -6.35 12.91
N ARG A 296 -4.49 -5.04 12.80
CA ARG A 296 -5.01 -4.17 13.87
C ARG A 296 -6.16 -3.34 13.36
N GLN A 297 -7.16 -3.14 14.20
CA GLN A 297 -8.30 -2.28 13.91
C GLN A 297 -7.97 -0.84 14.32
N LEU A 298 -8.00 0.08 13.38
CA LEU A 298 -7.61 1.49 13.54
C LEU A 298 -8.79 2.40 13.23
N THR A 299 -8.95 3.46 14.00
CA THR A 299 -9.92 4.55 13.71
C THR A 299 -9.27 5.72 12.95
N THR A 300 -7.99 5.62 12.64
CA THR A 300 -7.23 6.61 11.86
C THR A 300 -6.09 5.94 11.12
N LEU A 301 -5.78 6.44 9.94
CA LEU A 301 -4.56 6.07 9.19
C LEU A 301 -3.42 7.08 9.40
N GLY A 302 -3.63 8.10 10.25
CA GLY A 302 -2.59 9.01 10.73
C GLY A 302 -1.64 8.34 11.74
N PRO A 303 -0.70 9.11 12.35
CA PRO A 303 0.24 8.58 13.32
C PRO A 303 -0.44 7.93 14.53
N VAL A 304 -0.03 6.71 14.86
CA VAL A 304 -0.51 5.96 16.04
C VAL A 304 0.68 5.40 16.82
N SER A 305 0.59 5.46 18.15
CA SER A 305 1.57 4.82 19.02
C SER A 305 1.28 3.32 19.08
N VAL A 306 2.26 2.51 18.73
CA VAL A 306 2.12 1.05 18.67
C VAL A 306 2.86 0.32 19.78
N TYR A 307 3.89 0.95 20.35
CA TYR A 307 4.70 0.37 21.41
C TYR A 307 5.44 1.44 22.23
N LYS A 308 5.82 1.09 23.47
CA LYS A 308 6.73 1.85 24.31
C LYS A 308 7.80 0.93 24.87
N CYS A 309 9.03 1.40 24.90
CA CYS A 309 10.15 0.66 25.49
C CYS A 309 11.07 1.59 26.26
N SER A 310 11.82 1.01 27.20
CA SER A 310 12.90 1.72 27.90
C SER A 310 14.21 1.51 27.15
N LYS A 311 14.98 2.59 26.93
CA LYS A 311 16.31 2.50 26.34
C LYS A 311 17.33 2.24 27.43
N THR A 312 18.10 1.17 27.28
CA THR A 312 19.38 1.00 27.99
C THR A 312 20.49 1.49 27.07
N LEU A 313 21.32 2.40 27.55
CA LEU A 313 22.41 2.96 26.75
C LEU A 313 23.75 2.31 27.12
N CYS A 314 24.58 2.10 26.12
CA CYS A 314 25.96 1.66 26.28
C CYS A 314 26.77 2.68 27.09
N ALA A 315 27.40 2.25 28.17
CA ALA A 315 28.21 3.12 29.02
C ALA A 315 29.39 3.80 28.28
N ASP A 316 29.92 3.17 27.23
CA ASP A 316 31.07 3.70 26.51
C ASP A 316 30.71 4.63 25.34
N CYS A 317 29.63 4.35 24.59
CA CYS A 317 29.33 5.07 23.35
C CYS A 317 27.92 5.63 23.25
N GLY A 318 27.10 5.47 24.29
CA GLY A 318 25.73 5.99 24.37
C GLY A 318 24.72 5.38 23.39
N LYS A 319 25.10 4.34 22.63
CA LYS A 319 24.17 3.67 21.70
C LYS A 319 23.19 2.76 22.46
N PRO A 320 21.94 2.65 22.02
CA PRO A 320 21.00 1.72 22.63
C PRO A 320 21.50 0.28 22.57
N ILE A 321 21.35 -0.44 23.67
CA ILE A 321 21.72 -1.85 23.84
C ILE A 321 20.57 -2.64 24.43
N ALA A 322 20.59 -3.97 24.22
CA ALA A 322 19.63 -4.86 24.87
C ALA A 322 19.76 -4.75 26.41
N PRO A 323 18.65 -4.76 27.15
CA PRO A 323 18.68 -4.66 28.62
C PRO A 323 19.57 -5.69 29.30
N ASN A 324 19.69 -6.87 28.71
CA ASN A 324 20.49 -7.99 29.21
C ASN A 324 21.93 -8.02 28.66
N SER A 325 22.40 -6.89 28.11
CA SER A 325 23.79 -6.82 27.64
C SER A 325 24.76 -6.91 28.79
N SER A 326 25.66 -7.92 28.77
CA SER A 326 26.70 -8.09 29.79
C SER A 326 27.54 -6.82 29.90
N GLU A 327 27.84 -6.40 31.13
CA GLU A 327 28.67 -5.22 31.45
C GLU A 327 28.08 -3.86 31.05
N GLY A 328 26.80 -3.78 30.65
CA GLY A 328 26.18 -2.50 30.21
C GLY A 328 26.83 -1.85 28.99
N ILE A 329 27.59 -2.62 28.19
CA ILE A 329 28.28 -2.12 27.01
C ILE A 329 27.88 -2.90 25.73
N CYS A 330 27.88 -2.23 24.57
CA CYS A 330 27.59 -2.85 23.29
C CYS A 330 28.72 -3.80 22.85
N SER A 331 28.39 -4.73 21.94
CA SER A 331 29.36 -5.70 21.38
C SER A 331 30.59 -5.03 20.75
N VAL A 332 30.40 -3.92 20.06
CA VAL A 332 31.50 -3.16 19.43
C VAL A 332 32.45 -2.58 20.48
N CYS A 333 31.92 -1.96 21.53
CA CYS A 333 32.74 -1.42 22.63
C CYS A 333 33.46 -2.52 23.40
N ARG A 334 32.78 -3.66 23.58
CA ARG A 334 33.42 -4.85 24.22
C ARG A 334 34.59 -5.35 23.40
N ILE A 335 34.48 -5.48 22.10
CA ILE A 335 35.59 -5.87 21.22
C ILE A 335 36.72 -4.85 21.32
N LYS A 336 36.42 -3.54 21.25
CA LYS A 336 37.45 -2.49 21.37
C LYS A 336 38.20 -2.55 22.71
N ARG A 337 37.52 -2.80 23.83
CA ARG A 337 38.18 -2.98 25.15
C ARG A 337 39.11 -4.18 25.15
N ARG A 338 38.66 -5.33 24.63
CA ARG A 338 39.47 -6.54 24.52
C ARG A 338 40.72 -6.37 23.65
N THR A 339 40.60 -5.63 22.54
CA THR A 339 41.73 -5.35 21.65
C THR A 339 42.74 -4.44 22.32
N LYS A 340 42.30 -3.41 23.08
CA LYS A 340 43.23 -2.53 23.85
C LYS A 340 43.93 -3.27 25.04
N GLN A 341 43.34 -4.30 25.59
CA GLN A 341 43.95 -5.10 26.68
C GLN A 341 44.99 -6.11 26.16
N ARG A 342 45.05 -6.36 24.85
CA ARG A 342 46.00 -7.27 24.21
C ARG A 342 47.20 -6.55 23.59
N GLN A 343 47.21 -5.23 23.59
CA GLN A 343 48.34 -4.36 23.28
C GLN A 343 49.08 -3.91 24.54
#